data_86b7a620f42cb16cda537a7261bea894
#
_entry.id   86b7a620f42cb16cda537a7261bea894
#
_cell.length_a   1.000
_cell.length_b   1.000
_cell.length_c   1.000
_cell.angle_alpha   90.00
_cell.angle_beta   90.00
_cell.angle_gamma   90.00
#
_symmetry.space_group_name_H-M   'P 1'
#
loop_
_entity.id
_entity.type
_entity.pdbx_description
1 polymer ?
#
loop_
_entity_poly.entity_id
_entity_poly.type
_entity_poly.pdbx_seq_one_letter_code
_entity_poly.pdbx_strand_id
1 'polypeptide(L)'
;MNRYIITIMTLLLWGCQKKQMQLPQVEDTKITSVEDYSQVYLPYDPETGQGKLNANGLISSTNWIFHIDKRNKLSEVAQHFSRLQEKRTNPRNPHSNPDAHLYISLADIPHKRLGFMDVTNLTLLSYDPLKISEYGNTPIYVYPDGFRLKEDKGEKTPWNKFGTYKNVFYVWIFSGSMTFQQFVDIYYTRLHQQDDGIISRIMIND
;
A
#
# COMPACT_ATOMS: atom_id res chain seq x y z
N MET A 1 37.37 -7.77 41.11
CA MET A 1 37.45 -8.20 39.69
C MET A 1 36.08 -8.53 39.04
N ASN A 2 35.03 -8.92 39.82
CA ASN A 2 33.74 -9.33 39.23
C ASN A 2 32.76 -8.22 38.82
N ARG A 3 32.93 -6.97 39.28
CA ARG A 3 31.98 -5.88 38.96
C ARG A 3 32.13 -5.34 37.49
N TYR A 4 33.31 -5.38 36.93
CA TYR A 4 33.57 -4.93 35.55
C TYR A 4 33.13 -5.92 34.48
N ILE A 5 33.10 -7.23 34.81
CA ILE A 5 32.65 -8.26 33.86
C ILE A 5 31.15 -8.15 33.62
N ILE A 6 30.35 -7.84 34.65
CA ILE A 6 28.87 -7.66 34.53
C ILE A 6 28.54 -6.44 33.65
N THR A 7 29.29 -5.34 33.81
CA THR A 7 29.06 -4.11 33.01
C THR A 7 29.40 -4.31 31.52
N ILE A 8 30.41 -5.09 31.20
CA ILE A 8 30.78 -5.41 29.79
C ILE A 8 29.73 -6.35 29.18
N MET A 9 29.17 -7.29 29.93
CA MET A 9 28.17 -8.22 29.42
C MET A 9 26.81 -7.57 29.13
N THR A 10 26.43 -6.51 29.87
CA THR A 10 25.22 -5.72 29.58
C THR A 10 25.36 -4.82 28.35
N LEU A 11 26.53 -4.35 28.00
CA LEU A 11 26.81 -3.56 26.80
C LEU A 11 26.74 -4.39 25.50
N LEU A 12 26.99 -5.71 25.56
CA LEU A 12 26.94 -6.60 24.39
C LEU A 12 25.51 -6.98 24.00
N LEU A 13 24.49 -6.73 24.83
CA LEU A 13 23.09 -7.01 24.52
C LEU A 13 22.39 -5.90 23.73
N TRP A 14 23.05 -4.76 23.46
CA TRP A 14 22.52 -3.66 22.63
C TRP A 14 22.90 -3.81 21.15
N GLY A 15 23.46 -4.97 20.76
CA GLY A 15 23.89 -5.25 19.42
C GLY A 15 22.77 -5.78 18.51
N CYS A 16 22.47 -5.06 17.46
CA CYS A 16 21.68 -5.46 16.29
C CYS A 16 20.18 -5.69 16.50
N GLN A 17 19.43 -4.66 16.75
CA GLN A 17 18.05 -4.65 16.26
C GLN A 17 18.12 -4.65 14.71
N LYS A 18 18.04 -5.84 14.10
CA LYS A 18 17.77 -5.92 12.65
C LYS A 18 16.52 -5.10 12.38
N LYS A 19 16.62 -4.09 11.51
CA LYS A 19 15.47 -3.31 11.03
C LYS A 19 14.49 -4.29 10.40
N GLN A 20 13.56 -4.83 11.21
CA GLN A 20 12.60 -5.82 10.75
C GLN A 20 11.48 -5.12 9.99
N MET A 21 11.27 -5.54 8.75
CA MET A 21 10.16 -5.08 7.93
C MET A 21 8.84 -5.58 8.51
N GLN A 22 7.85 -4.69 8.60
CA GLN A 22 6.51 -4.99 9.10
C GLN A 22 5.50 -4.88 7.97
N LEU A 23 4.92 -6.00 7.54
CA LEU A 23 3.90 -6.00 6.51
C LEU A 23 2.57 -5.42 7.04
N PRO A 24 1.72 -4.85 6.16
CA PRO A 24 0.36 -4.47 6.51
C PRO A 24 -0.41 -5.68 7.04
N GLN A 25 -1.16 -5.48 8.11
CA GLN A 25 -1.91 -6.52 8.81
C GLN A 25 -3.36 -6.51 8.34
N VAL A 26 -3.92 -7.69 8.16
CA VAL A 26 -5.32 -7.90 7.80
C VAL A 26 -5.90 -9.07 8.58
N GLU A 27 -7.24 -9.17 8.63
CA GLU A 27 -7.94 -10.25 9.33
C GLU A 27 -8.15 -11.48 8.45
N ASP A 28 -8.18 -11.32 7.13
CA ASP A 28 -8.30 -12.42 6.17
C ASP A 28 -7.75 -12.05 4.81
N THR A 29 -7.28 -13.05 4.07
CA THR A 29 -6.83 -12.90 2.68
C THR A 29 -7.36 -14.04 1.82
N LYS A 30 -7.85 -13.71 0.61
CA LYS A 30 -8.33 -14.70 -0.35
C LYS A 30 -7.18 -15.37 -1.11
N ILE A 31 -6.11 -14.63 -1.42
CA ILE A 31 -4.94 -15.12 -2.14
C ILE A 31 -3.85 -15.47 -1.14
N THR A 32 -3.44 -16.72 -1.09
CA THR A 32 -2.47 -17.23 -0.12
C THR A 32 -1.19 -17.79 -0.75
N SER A 33 -1.15 -17.90 -2.07
CA SER A 33 0.03 -18.29 -2.82
C SER A 33 0.10 -17.55 -4.15
N VAL A 34 1.31 -17.27 -4.60
CA VAL A 34 1.62 -16.70 -5.92
C VAL A 34 2.75 -17.55 -6.49
N GLU A 35 2.59 -18.02 -7.71
CA GLU A 35 3.59 -18.79 -8.42
C GLU A 35 4.39 -17.90 -9.37
N ASP A 36 5.57 -18.34 -9.76
CA ASP A 36 6.47 -17.65 -10.71
C ASP A 36 6.58 -16.15 -10.46
N TYR A 37 7.24 -15.77 -9.37
CA TYR A 37 7.30 -14.37 -8.94
C TYR A 37 8.70 -13.86 -8.68
N SER A 38 8.85 -12.55 -8.84
CA SER A 38 9.98 -11.75 -8.37
C SER A 38 9.56 -10.85 -7.22
N GLN A 39 10.47 -10.57 -6.31
CA GLN A 39 10.19 -9.80 -5.09
C GLN A 39 10.76 -8.38 -5.19
N VAL A 40 10.00 -7.42 -4.70
CA VAL A 40 10.37 -6.01 -4.53
C VAL A 40 10.14 -5.63 -3.08
N TYR A 41 11.05 -4.87 -2.49
CA TYR A 41 10.98 -4.50 -1.09
C TYR A 41 11.04 -2.97 -0.92
N LEU A 42 10.17 -2.44 -0.08
CA LEU A 42 10.18 -1.06 0.39
C LEU A 42 10.17 -1.07 1.93
N PRO A 43 11.33 -1.31 2.57
CA PRO A 43 11.46 -1.26 4.02
C PRO A 43 11.33 0.18 4.50
N TYR A 44 10.85 0.36 5.73
CA TYR A 44 10.82 1.66 6.40
C TYR A 44 12.15 1.94 7.11
N ASP A 45 12.71 3.13 6.92
CA ASP A 45 13.86 3.60 7.67
C ASP A 45 13.41 4.59 8.77
N PRO A 46 13.50 4.23 10.05
CA PRO A 46 13.09 5.10 11.14
C PRO A 46 13.97 6.36 11.33
N GLU A 47 15.18 6.39 10.78
CA GLU A 47 16.09 7.52 10.87
C GLU A 47 15.70 8.64 9.90
N THR A 48 15.29 8.23 8.69
CA THR A 48 14.90 9.18 7.63
C THR A 48 13.38 9.35 7.51
N GLY A 49 12.60 8.41 8.07
CA GLY A 49 11.16 8.34 7.88
C GLY A 49 10.74 7.91 6.48
N GLN A 50 11.67 7.45 5.65
CA GLN A 50 11.46 7.08 4.25
C GLN A 50 12.01 5.69 3.96
N GLY A 51 11.40 4.99 3.01
CA GLY A 51 11.85 3.70 2.55
C GLY A 51 12.80 3.81 1.34
N LYS A 52 13.70 2.84 1.19
CA LYS A 52 14.51 2.71 -0.01
C LYS A 52 14.07 1.51 -0.82
N LEU A 53 13.54 1.76 -2.02
CA LEU A 53 13.09 0.69 -2.91
C LEU A 53 14.25 -0.22 -3.30
N ASN A 54 14.09 -1.52 -3.07
CA ASN A 54 14.95 -2.58 -3.56
C ASN A 54 14.20 -3.44 -4.58
N ALA A 55 14.53 -3.27 -5.85
CA ALA A 55 13.93 -3.95 -6.99
C ALA A 55 15.00 -4.68 -7.84
N ASN A 56 16.15 -5.03 -7.25
CA ASN A 56 17.31 -5.56 -7.98
C ASN A 56 17.08 -6.95 -8.59
N GLY A 57 16.13 -7.72 -8.06
CA GLY A 57 15.82 -9.08 -8.54
C GLY A 57 14.59 -9.15 -9.45
N LEU A 58 14.10 -8.03 -9.99
CA LEU A 58 12.90 -8.04 -10.83
C LEU A 58 13.14 -8.67 -12.19
N ILE A 59 12.35 -9.70 -12.51
CA ILE A 59 12.28 -10.35 -13.81
C ILE A 59 10.95 -9.95 -14.47
N SER A 60 11.02 -9.39 -15.66
CA SER A 60 9.87 -8.75 -16.32
C SER A 60 8.78 -9.73 -16.76
N SER A 61 9.13 -11.02 -16.93
CA SER A 61 8.19 -12.06 -17.36
C SER A 61 7.44 -12.75 -16.22
N THR A 62 7.79 -12.47 -14.96
CA THR A 62 7.18 -13.09 -13.78
C THR A 62 6.13 -12.20 -13.12
N ASN A 63 5.30 -12.76 -12.27
CA ASN A 63 4.50 -11.99 -11.32
C ASN A 63 5.43 -11.20 -10.38
N TRP A 64 4.96 -10.07 -9.88
CA TRP A 64 5.73 -9.27 -8.94
C TRP A 64 5.03 -9.19 -7.59
N ILE A 65 5.76 -9.45 -6.51
CA ILE A 65 5.29 -9.27 -5.15
C ILE A 65 5.99 -8.05 -4.55
N PHE A 66 5.22 -7.02 -4.22
CA PHE A 66 5.72 -5.82 -3.58
C PHE A 66 5.50 -5.91 -2.07
N HIS A 67 6.61 -6.10 -1.35
CA HIS A 67 6.65 -6.09 0.10
C HIS A 67 6.84 -4.65 0.57
N ILE A 68 5.81 -4.07 1.18
CA ILE A 68 5.79 -2.69 1.63
C ILE A 68 5.71 -2.69 3.16
N ASP A 69 6.63 -1.97 3.82
CA ASP A 69 6.51 -1.78 5.27
C ASP A 69 5.31 -0.88 5.57
N LYS A 70 4.47 -1.32 6.50
CA LYS A 70 3.22 -0.68 6.88
C LYS A 70 3.35 0.75 7.39
N ARG A 71 4.55 1.18 7.79
CA ARG A 71 4.87 2.50 8.34
C ARG A 71 5.16 3.54 7.26
N ASN A 72 5.48 3.13 6.04
CA ASN A 72 5.72 4.07 4.94
C ASN A 72 4.49 4.94 4.69
N LYS A 73 4.71 6.18 4.28
CA LYS A 73 3.62 7.09 3.87
C LYS A 73 3.05 6.67 2.52
N LEU A 74 1.75 6.84 2.35
CA LEU A 74 1.08 6.48 1.10
C LEU A 74 1.62 7.26 -0.11
N SER A 75 1.95 8.54 0.04
CA SER A 75 2.56 9.35 -1.03
C SER A 75 3.88 8.75 -1.53
N GLU A 76 4.73 8.27 -0.62
CA GLU A 76 5.98 7.60 -0.97
C GLU A 76 5.74 6.27 -1.68
N VAL A 77 4.84 5.45 -1.12
CA VAL A 77 4.45 4.17 -1.74
C VAL A 77 3.92 4.40 -3.15
N ALA A 78 3.06 5.41 -3.35
CA ALA A 78 2.47 5.73 -4.64
C ALA A 78 3.52 6.06 -5.71
N GLN A 79 4.56 6.82 -5.36
CA GLN A 79 5.65 7.14 -6.27
C GLN A 79 6.40 5.88 -6.74
N HIS A 80 6.73 4.97 -5.82
CA HIS A 80 7.40 3.72 -6.16
C HIS A 80 6.48 2.76 -6.93
N PHE A 81 5.20 2.71 -6.55
CA PHE A 81 4.19 1.89 -7.21
C PHE A 81 4.01 2.29 -8.68
N SER A 82 3.85 3.59 -8.97
CA SER A 82 3.71 4.09 -10.34
C SER A 82 4.93 3.75 -11.20
N ARG A 83 6.14 3.89 -10.67
CA ARG A 83 7.38 3.49 -11.38
C ARG A 83 7.44 1.99 -11.69
N LEU A 84 6.97 1.14 -10.78
CA LEU A 84 6.91 -0.30 -11.02
C LEU A 84 5.87 -0.62 -12.10
N GLN A 85 4.70 0.03 -12.08
CA GLN A 85 3.69 -0.14 -13.12
C GLN A 85 4.19 0.30 -14.49
N GLU A 86 4.81 1.47 -14.61
CA GLU A 86 5.43 1.95 -15.85
C GLU A 86 6.47 0.96 -16.39
N LYS A 87 7.32 0.40 -15.50
CA LYS A 87 8.30 -0.61 -15.89
C LYS A 87 7.63 -1.88 -16.39
N ARG A 88 6.55 -2.33 -15.74
CA ARG A 88 5.82 -3.54 -16.11
C ARG A 88 5.09 -3.40 -17.45
N THR A 89 4.44 -2.26 -17.67
CA THR A 89 3.61 -1.99 -18.86
C THR A 89 4.40 -1.41 -20.05
N ASN A 90 5.72 -1.28 -19.93
CA ASN A 90 6.54 -0.70 -20.97
C ASN A 90 6.54 -1.59 -22.26
N PRO A 91 5.93 -1.14 -23.36
CA PRO A 91 5.80 -1.93 -24.58
C PRO A 91 7.14 -2.15 -25.30
N ARG A 92 8.18 -1.40 -24.93
CA ARG A 92 9.53 -1.56 -25.49
C ARG A 92 10.34 -2.68 -24.82
N ASN A 93 9.81 -3.29 -23.76
CA ASN A 93 10.46 -4.41 -23.10
C ASN A 93 10.03 -5.73 -23.77
N PRO A 94 10.89 -6.38 -24.58
CA PRO A 94 10.53 -7.59 -25.31
C PRO A 94 10.31 -8.81 -24.39
N HIS A 95 10.69 -8.69 -23.11
CA HIS A 95 10.52 -9.75 -22.10
C HIS A 95 9.35 -9.49 -21.16
N SER A 96 8.52 -8.48 -21.42
CA SER A 96 7.33 -8.24 -20.60
C SER A 96 6.28 -9.32 -20.86
N ASN A 97 5.71 -9.85 -19.78
CA ASN A 97 4.55 -10.73 -19.84
C ASN A 97 3.30 -9.89 -19.55
N PRO A 98 2.38 -9.69 -20.51
CA PRO A 98 1.15 -8.91 -20.29
C PRO A 98 0.22 -9.56 -19.26
N ASP A 99 0.31 -10.88 -19.07
CA ASP A 99 -0.49 -11.64 -18.10
C ASP A 99 0.13 -11.67 -16.70
N ALA A 100 1.32 -11.10 -16.51
CA ALA A 100 1.95 -11.03 -15.20
C ALA A 100 1.22 -10.04 -14.28
N HIS A 101 0.99 -10.47 -13.05
CA HIS A 101 0.29 -9.72 -12.02
C HIS A 101 1.24 -8.97 -11.09
N LEU A 102 0.73 -7.90 -10.47
CA LEU A 102 1.37 -7.19 -9.38
C LEU A 102 0.58 -7.43 -8.09
N TYR A 103 1.26 -7.97 -7.10
CA TYR A 103 0.68 -8.25 -5.78
C TYR A 103 1.34 -7.42 -4.69
N ILE A 104 0.59 -7.09 -3.66
CA ILE A 104 1.11 -6.56 -2.40
C ILE A 104 0.99 -7.67 -1.34
N SER A 105 2.06 -7.89 -0.59
CA SER A 105 2.06 -8.87 0.50
C SER A 105 1.41 -8.30 1.76
N LEU A 106 0.61 -9.12 2.43
CA LEU A 106 -0.14 -8.80 3.64
C LEU A 106 0.15 -9.86 4.72
N ALA A 107 0.13 -9.46 5.98
CA ALA A 107 0.20 -10.37 7.11
C ALA A 107 -1.23 -10.70 7.58
N ASP A 108 -1.71 -11.88 7.28
CA ASP A 108 -2.97 -12.43 7.75
C ASP A 108 -2.77 -12.94 9.19
N ILE A 109 -3.08 -12.08 10.16
CA ILE A 109 -2.72 -12.30 11.56
C ILE A 109 -3.48 -13.47 12.19
N PRO A 110 -4.82 -13.59 12.06
CA PRO A 110 -5.56 -14.69 12.67
C PRO A 110 -5.09 -16.06 12.16
N HIS A 111 -4.76 -16.16 10.88
CA HIS A 111 -4.35 -17.41 10.26
C HIS A 111 -2.83 -17.63 10.29
N LYS A 112 -2.05 -16.68 10.84
CA LYS A 112 -0.58 -16.73 10.95
C LYS A 112 0.11 -17.07 9.62
N ARG A 113 -0.35 -16.46 8.53
CA ARG A 113 0.13 -16.72 7.17
C ARG A 113 0.43 -15.43 6.42
N LEU A 114 1.17 -15.56 5.34
CA LEU A 114 1.30 -14.53 4.32
C LEU A 114 0.09 -14.59 3.39
N GLY A 115 -0.47 -13.44 3.09
CA GLY A 115 -1.51 -13.28 2.08
C GLY A 115 -1.12 -12.22 1.05
N PHE A 116 -1.93 -12.11 0.00
CA PHE A 116 -1.64 -11.22 -1.11
C PHE A 116 -2.89 -10.47 -1.56
N MET A 117 -2.70 -9.22 -1.96
CA MET A 117 -3.71 -8.39 -2.61
C MET A 117 -3.28 -8.16 -4.06
N ASP A 118 -4.10 -8.58 -5.01
CA ASP A 118 -3.86 -8.26 -6.43
C ASP A 118 -4.15 -6.78 -6.68
N VAL A 119 -3.13 -6.08 -7.16
CA VAL A 119 -3.18 -4.65 -7.47
C VAL A 119 -2.77 -4.37 -8.91
N THR A 120 -2.85 -5.38 -9.77
CA THR A 120 -2.45 -5.30 -11.18
C THR A 120 -3.12 -4.14 -11.90
N ASN A 121 -4.40 -3.94 -11.64
CA ASN A 121 -5.22 -2.90 -12.27
C ASN A 121 -5.38 -1.64 -11.41
N LEU A 122 -4.78 -1.59 -10.21
CA LEU A 122 -4.80 -0.40 -9.36
C LEU A 122 -3.85 0.65 -9.92
N THR A 123 -4.31 1.88 -10.09
CA THR A 123 -3.48 3.03 -10.47
C THR A 123 -3.51 4.05 -9.34
N LEU A 124 -2.33 4.41 -8.84
CA LEU A 124 -2.15 5.48 -7.87
C LEU A 124 -1.63 6.72 -8.61
N LEU A 125 -2.42 7.79 -8.61
CA LEU A 125 -2.15 9.04 -9.32
C LEU A 125 -1.85 10.16 -8.34
N SER A 126 -0.99 11.10 -8.70
CA SER A 126 -0.89 12.37 -7.97
C SER A 126 -2.19 13.15 -8.11
N TYR A 127 -2.63 13.79 -7.04
CA TYR A 127 -3.83 14.62 -7.04
C TYR A 127 -3.66 15.79 -8.00
N ASP A 128 -4.61 15.92 -8.92
CA ASP A 128 -4.71 17.04 -9.85
C ASP A 128 -6.19 17.47 -9.90
N PRO A 129 -6.54 18.62 -9.31
CA PRO A 129 -7.91 19.10 -9.27
C PRO A 129 -8.51 19.36 -10.66
N LEU A 130 -7.69 19.61 -11.68
CA LEU A 130 -8.16 19.84 -13.05
C LEU A 130 -8.58 18.54 -13.75
N LYS A 131 -8.09 17.40 -13.28
CA LYS A 131 -8.39 16.08 -13.85
C LYS A 131 -9.51 15.33 -13.13
N ILE A 132 -10.08 15.89 -12.06
CA ILE A 132 -11.16 15.21 -11.32
C ILE A 132 -12.33 14.83 -12.24
N SER A 133 -12.74 15.74 -13.13
CA SER A 133 -13.84 15.51 -14.07
C SER A 133 -13.59 14.41 -15.10
N GLU A 134 -12.32 14.07 -15.36
CA GLU A 134 -11.94 12.99 -16.28
C GLU A 134 -12.16 11.60 -15.67
N TYR A 135 -12.17 11.50 -14.33
CA TYR A 135 -12.18 10.22 -13.62
C TYR A 135 -13.51 9.93 -12.91
N GLY A 136 -14.41 10.91 -12.80
CA GLY A 136 -15.72 10.75 -12.16
C GLY A 136 -16.34 12.08 -11.76
N ASN A 137 -17.57 12.04 -11.30
CA ASN A 137 -18.34 13.26 -11.07
C ASN A 137 -18.24 13.80 -9.64
N THR A 138 -17.96 12.93 -8.65
CA THR A 138 -17.98 13.33 -7.23
C THR A 138 -16.69 12.96 -6.53
N PRO A 139 -15.84 13.92 -6.14
CA PRO A 139 -14.65 13.66 -5.35
C PRO A 139 -15.01 13.27 -3.91
N ILE A 140 -14.40 12.19 -3.44
CA ILE A 140 -14.49 11.74 -2.06
C ILE A 140 -13.07 11.76 -1.45
N TYR A 141 -12.90 12.59 -0.45
CA TYR A 141 -11.64 12.73 0.28
C TYR A 141 -11.60 11.71 1.41
N VAL A 142 -10.61 10.87 1.41
CA VAL A 142 -10.46 9.72 2.29
C VAL A 142 -9.41 9.99 3.36
N TYR A 143 -9.78 9.75 4.60
CA TYR A 143 -8.93 9.90 5.80
C TYR A 143 -8.98 8.63 6.63
N PRO A 144 -8.02 8.41 7.55
CA PRO A 144 -8.03 7.23 8.42
C PRO A 144 -9.31 7.10 9.26
N ASP A 145 -9.87 8.22 9.71
CA ASP A 145 -11.00 8.32 10.62
C ASP A 145 -12.37 8.52 9.92
N GLY A 146 -12.39 8.66 8.59
CA GLY A 146 -13.62 8.88 7.84
C GLY A 146 -13.38 9.40 6.43
N PHE A 147 -14.44 9.92 5.81
CA PHE A 147 -14.38 10.50 4.48
C PHE A 147 -15.15 11.84 4.44
N ARG A 148 -14.93 12.64 3.40
CA ARG A 148 -15.63 13.88 3.15
C ARG A 148 -15.95 14.01 1.67
N LEU A 149 -17.18 14.32 1.33
CA LEU A 149 -17.56 14.72 -0.01
C LEU A 149 -17.15 16.19 -0.26
N LYS A 150 -16.94 16.57 -1.50
CA LYS A 150 -16.55 17.95 -1.86
C LYS A 150 -17.52 19.00 -1.31
N GLU A 151 -18.81 18.66 -1.24
CA GLU A 151 -19.88 19.57 -0.82
C GLU A 151 -19.99 19.75 0.70
N ASP A 152 -19.38 18.84 1.47
CA ASP A 152 -19.39 18.89 2.94
C ASP A 152 -18.37 19.92 3.44
N LYS A 153 -18.84 21.08 3.86
CA LYS A 153 -18.00 22.15 4.41
C LYS A 153 -17.58 21.80 5.84
N GLY A 154 -16.53 21.01 5.99
CA GLY A 154 -15.77 20.95 7.24
C GLY A 154 -15.82 19.66 8.04
N GLU A 155 -16.90 18.92 8.12
CA GLU A 155 -16.99 17.71 8.95
C GLU A 155 -16.75 16.44 8.15
N LYS A 156 -15.98 15.51 8.77
CA LYS A 156 -15.77 14.17 8.22
C LYS A 156 -16.94 13.28 8.59
N THR A 157 -17.43 12.52 7.62
CA THR A 157 -18.40 11.46 7.84
C THR A 157 -17.68 10.19 8.27
N PRO A 158 -18.04 9.57 9.40
CA PRO A 158 -17.39 8.34 9.85
C PRO A 158 -17.71 7.15 8.93
N TRP A 159 -16.78 6.21 8.82
CA TRP A 159 -16.85 5.08 7.89
C TRP A 159 -18.09 4.18 8.04
N ASN A 160 -18.66 4.09 9.23
CA ASN A 160 -19.89 3.29 9.46
C ASN A 160 -21.13 3.82 8.72
N LYS A 161 -21.08 5.06 8.22
CA LYS A 161 -22.14 5.66 7.38
C LYS A 161 -21.90 5.52 5.89
N PHE A 162 -20.78 4.93 5.47
CA PHE A 162 -20.42 4.84 4.04
C PHE A 162 -21.44 4.09 3.20
N GLY A 163 -22.07 3.04 3.72
CA GLY A 163 -23.08 2.23 3.01
C GLY A 163 -24.29 3.01 2.48
N THR A 164 -24.55 4.25 2.96
CA THR A 164 -25.62 5.11 2.47
C THR A 164 -25.30 5.83 1.16
N TYR A 165 -24.03 5.81 0.72
CA TYR A 165 -23.53 6.52 -0.46
C TYR A 165 -23.28 5.59 -1.65
N LYS A 166 -23.90 4.40 -1.69
CA LYS A 166 -23.81 3.46 -2.80
C LYS A 166 -24.49 4.04 -4.05
N ASN A 167 -23.93 3.73 -5.24
CA ASN A 167 -24.43 4.12 -6.58
C ASN A 167 -23.98 5.49 -7.12
N VAL A 168 -22.91 6.07 -6.61
CA VAL A 168 -22.30 7.28 -7.18
C VAL A 168 -20.90 6.95 -7.73
N PHE A 169 -20.58 7.44 -8.91
CA PHE A 169 -19.23 7.36 -9.44
C PHE A 169 -18.31 8.32 -8.67
N TYR A 170 -17.47 7.79 -7.80
CA TYR A 170 -16.55 8.57 -6.99
C TYR A 170 -15.17 8.66 -7.62
N VAL A 171 -14.54 9.83 -7.45
CA VAL A 171 -13.08 9.98 -7.56
C VAL A 171 -12.50 9.87 -6.16
N TRP A 172 -11.78 8.81 -5.90
CA TRP A 172 -11.20 8.53 -4.59
C TRP A 172 -9.90 9.29 -4.40
N ILE A 173 -9.87 10.17 -3.40
CA ILE A 173 -8.72 11.03 -3.09
C ILE A 173 -8.25 10.68 -1.68
N PHE A 174 -7.12 9.98 -1.59
CA PHE A 174 -6.54 9.58 -0.32
C PHE A 174 -5.50 10.59 0.14
N SER A 175 -5.41 10.83 1.45
CA SER A 175 -4.34 11.65 2.02
C SER A 175 -3.00 10.93 1.89
N GLY A 176 -2.01 11.58 1.26
CA GLY A 176 -0.65 11.05 1.12
C GLY A 176 0.08 10.90 2.44
N SER A 177 -0.33 11.64 3.47
CA SER A 177 0.26 11.57 4.81
C SER A 177 -0.13 10.34 5.62
N MET A 178 -1.17 9.59 5.20
CA MET A 178 -1.54 8.35 5.89
C MET A 178 -0.46 7.28 5.76
N THR A 179 -0.38 6.38 6.74
CA THR A 179 0.50 5.21 6.65
C THR A 179 -0.05 4.18 5.66
N PHE A 180 0.84 3.33 5.16
CA PHE A 180 0.42 2.27 4.25
C PHE A 180 -0.54 1.26 4.94
N GLN A 181 -0.40 1.04 6.27
CA GLN A 181 -1.40 0.27 7.02
C GLN A 181 -2.79 0.90 6.93
N GLN A 182 -2.92 2.20 7.18
CA GLN A 182 -4.21 2.90 7.11
C GLN A 182 -4.84 2.85 5.73
N PHE A 183 -4.02 2.92 4.68
CA PHE A 183 -4.49 2.70 3.30
C PHE A 183 -5.05 1.29 3.12
N VAL A 184 -4.33 0.26 3.56
CA VAL A 184 -4.77 -1.14 3.45
C VAL A 184 -6.05 -1.38 4.25
N ASP A 185 -6.18 -0.82 5.46
CA ASP A 185 -7.39 -0.94 6.30
C ASP A 185 -8.62 -0.38 5.59
N ILE A 186 -8.47 0.70 4.83
CA ILE A 186 -9.59 1.31 4.11
C ILE A 186 -9.79 0.61 2.77
N TYR A 187 -8.77 0.55 1.95
CA TYR A 187 -8.87 0.06 0.58
C TYR A 187 -9.21 -1.43 0.54
N TYR A 188 -8.43 -2.26 1.21
CA TYR A 188 -8.61 -3.71 1.16
C TYR A 188 -9.83 -4.16 1.98
N THR A 189 -9.97 -3.69 3.22
CA THR A 189 -10.99 -4.21 4.14
C THR A 189 -12.37 -3.58 3.89
N ARG A 190 -12.43 -2.30 3.52
CA ARG A 190 -13.71 -1.58 3.43
C ARG A 190 -14.22 -1.40 2.01
N LEU A 191 -13.32 -1.17 1.06
CA LEU A 191 -13.71 -0.82 -0.30
C LEU A 191 -13.65 -2.03 -1.24
N HIS A 192 -12.54 -2.78 -1.22
CA HIS A 192 -12.32 -3.91 -2.13
C HIS A 192 -13.23 -5.11 -1.84
N GLN A 193 -13.62 -5.33 -0.57
CA GLN A 193 -14.49 -6.46 -0.20
C GLN A 193 -15.99 -6.17 -0.37
N GLN A 194 -16.40 -4.90 -0.49
CA GLN A 194 -17.81 -4.51 -0.51
C GLN A 194 -18.35 -4.23 -1.91
N ASP A 195 -17.49 -4.10 -2.90
CA ASP A 195 -17.88 -3.68 -4.24
C ASP A 195 -17.45 -4.72 -5.27
N ASP A 196 -18.40 -5.20 -6.10
CA ASP A 196 -18.12 -5.99 -7.30
C ASP A 196 -17.39 -5.14 -8.37
N GLY A 197 -17.28 -3.84 -8.16
CA GLY A 197 -16.54 -2.88 -8.95
C GLY A 197 -15.19 -2.54 -8.33
N ILE A 198 -14.11 -3.09 -8.85
CA ILE A 198 -12.74 -2.79 -8.43
C ILE A 198 -12.48 -1.29 -8.60
N ILE A 199 -12.23 -0.59 -7.47
CA ILE A 199 -11.70 0.78 -7.51
C ILE A 199 -10.30 0.69 -8.11
N SER A 200 -10.20 1.02 -9.40
CA SER A 200 -8.97 0.87 -10.16
C SER A 200 -8.11 2.14 -10.18
N ARG A 201 -8.68 3.28 -9.78
CA ARG A 201 -7.97 4.58 -9.82
C ARG A 201 -8.16 5.34 -8.53
N ILE A 202 -7.05 5.76 -7.95
CA ILE A 202 -6.98 6.51 -6.69
C ILE A 202 -6.05 7.69 -6.88
N MET A 203 -6.48 8.88 -6.46
CA MET A 203 -5.61 10.06 -6.38
C MET A 203 -5.03 10.18 -4.98
N ILE A 204 -3.77 10.56 -4.90
CA ILE A 204 -3.05 10.80 -3.66
C ILE A 204 -2.80 12.31 -3.53
N ASN A 205 -3.36 12.89 -2.46
CA ASN A 205 -3.20 14.29 -2.12
C ASN A 205 -2.17 14.43 -1.00
N ASP A 206 -1.05 15.07 -1.30
CA ASP A 206 0.05 15.33 -0.36
C ASP A 206 -0.29 16.47 0.61
#